data_7f78720b7289fa600392c3cc44025e4c
#
_entry.id   7f78720b7289fa600392c3cc44025e4c
#
_cell.length_a   1.000
_cell.length_b   1.000
_cell.length_c   1.000
_cell.angle_alpha   90.00
_cell.angle_beta   90.00
_cell.angle_gamma   90.00
#
_symmetry.space_group_name_H-M   'P 1'
#
loop_
_entity.id
_entity.type
_entity.pdbx_description
1 polymer ?
#
loop_
_entity_poly.entity_id
_entity_poly.type
_entity_poly.pdbx_seq_one_letter_code
_entity_poly.pdbx_strand_id
1 'polypeptide(L)'
;MIVKLYRKLPVGFRLIIYNCFLGTILNYIRNPQALKYCFKEPQIKRKLIEFLPLFKNKNGLEVGGGSYLFSKEGNLPIYSVANRVDGCNYSYQTVWEGNLSQGSYKYKGVNLGTQFIGEATEIEMIVGKMYDFIISSNCLEHVANPLKAVKSWLNVLNAGGYILLILPNKISNFD
;
A
#
# COMPACT_ATOMS: atom_id res chain seq x y z
N MET A 1 25.78 21.57 -20.34
CA MET A 1 24.66 22.21 -21.07
C MET A 1 23.29 21.78 -20.52
N ILE A 2 23.00 20.50 -20.37
CA ILE A 2 21.71 19.95 -19.88
C ILE A 2 21.34 20.44 -18.47
N VAL A 3 22.27 20.49 -17.53
CA VAL A 3 22.02 20.95 -16.14
C VAL A 3 21.64 22.44 -16.06
N LYS A 4 22.17 23.29 -16.96
CA LYS A 4 21.77 24.71 -17.03
C LYS A 4 20.35 24.90 -17.56
N LEU A 5 19.92 24.05 -18.50
CA LEU A 5 18.56 24.07 -19.06
C LEU A 5 17.54 23.59 -18.02
N TYR A 6 17.85 22.53 -17.28
CA TYR A 6 17.03 21.99 -16.20
C TYR A 6 16.72 23.05 -15.11
N ARG A 7 17.72 23.87 -14.73
CA ARG A 7 17.54 24.93 -13.72
C ARG A 7 16.61 26.08 -14.16
N LYS A 8 16.35 26.23 -15.46
CA LYS A 8 15.45 27.27 -16.02
C LYS A 8 13.99 26.82 -16.10
N LEU A 9 13.70 25.53 -15.88
CA LEU A 9 12.33 25.01 -15.93
C LEU A 9 11.55 25.35 -14.65
N PRO A 10 10.21 25.51 -14.73
CA PRO A 10 9.35 25.64 -13.54
C PRO A 10 9.54 24.48 -12.56
N VAL A 11 9.37 24.74 -11.26
CA VAL A 11 9.66 23.75 -10.20
C VAL A 11 8.87 22.45 -10.40
N GLY A 12 7.61 22.52 -10.79
CA GLY A 12 6.79 21.34 -11.09
C GLY A 12 7.33 20.49 -12.23
N PHE A 13 7.83 21.13 -13.29
CA PHE A 13 8.46 20.45 -14.44
C PHE A 13 9.82 19.82 -14.08
N ARG A 14 10.57 20.45 -13.18
CA ARG A 14 11.82 19.89 -12.64
C ARG A 14 11.58 18.62 -11.84
N LEU A 15 10.52 18.60 -11.02
CA LEU A 15 10.11 17.41 -10.25
C LEU A 15 9.70 16.25 -11.17
N ILE A 16 8.95 16.54 -12.23
CA ILE A 16 8.55 15.52 -13.21
C ILE A 16 9.78 14.95 -13.92
N ILE A 17 10.70 15.78 -14.40
CA ILE A 17 11.93 15.33 -15.06
C ILE A 17 12.84 14.60 -14.07
N TYR A 18 12.95 15.07 -12.82
CA TYR A 18 13.76 14.43 -11.79
C TYR A 18 13.19 13.04 -11.43
N ASN A 19 11.89 12.95 -11.21
CA ASN A 19 11.26 11.67 -10.87
C ASN A 19 11.16 10.69 -12.04
N CYS A 20 10.98 11.18 -13.29
CA CYS A 20 10.81 10.31 -14.45
C CYS A 20 12.13 10.00 -15.20
N PHE A 21 13.16 10.82 -15.10
CA PHE A 21 14.38 10.65 -15.92
C PHE A 21 15.69 10.71 -15.13
N LEU A 22 15.93 11.78 -14.38
CA LEU A 22 17.22 11.99 -13.69
C LEU A 22 17.31 11.25 -12.35
N GLY A 23 16.22 11.22 -11.57
CA GLY A 23 16.17 10.45 -10.35
C GLY A 23 16.30 8.96 -10.62
N THR A 24 15.63 8.50 -11.67
CA THR A 24 15.73 7.12 -12.15
C THR A 24 17.14 6.81 -12.65
N ILE A 25 17.74 7.63 -13.53
CA ILE A 25 19.09 7.40 -14.06
C ILE A 25 20.17 7.47 -12.97
N LEU A 26 20.08 8.44 -12.05
CA LEU A 26 21.03 8.55 -10.94
C LEU A 26 20.91 7.39 -9.94
N ASN A 27 19.69 6.92 -9.70
CA ASN A 27 19.47 5.73 -8.90
C ASN A 27 20.01 4.46 -9.58
N TYR A 28 19.92 4.38 -10.91
CA TYR A 28 20.48 3.26 -11.68
C TYR A 28 21.99 3.27 -11.74
N ILE A 29 22.63 4.44 -11.85
CA ILE A 29 24.09 4.57 -11.79
C ILE A 29 24.62 4.15 -10.41
N ARG A 30 23.89 4.48 -9.34
CA ARG A 30 24.24 4.10 -7.96
C ARG A 30 23.91 2.66 -7.60
N ASN A 31 22.88 2.08 -8.24
CA ASN A 31 22.45 0.71 -7.99
C ASN A 31 22.07 0.00 -9.31
N PRO A 32 23.05 -0.66 -9.99
CA PRO A 32 22.81 -1.36 -11.24
C PRO A 32 21.76 -2.47 -11.16
N GLN A 33 21.49 -3.00 -9.97
CA GLN A 33 20.43 -3.98 -9.77
C GLN A 33 19.03 -3.36 -9.93
N ALA A 34 18.85 -2.07 -9.65
CA ALA A 34 17.59 -1.37 -9.85
C ALA A 34 17.15 -1.36 -11.33
N LEU A 35 18.09 -1.39 -12.28
CA LEU A 35 17.79 -1.53 -13.71
C LEU A 35 17.02 -2.82 -14.03
N LYS A 36 17.36 -3.92 -13.38
CA LYS A 36 16.63 -5.20 -13.54
C LYS A 36 15.17 -5.11 -13.09
N TYR A 37 14.88 -4.27 -12.10
CA TYR A 37 13.51 -4.10 -11.57
C TYR A 37 12.65 -3.24 -12.50
N CYS A 38 13.18 -2.20 -13.14
CA CYS A 38 12.45 -1.37 -14.11
C CYS A 38 11.88 -2.16 -15.28
N PHE A 39 12.65 -3.10 -15.82
CA PHE A 39 12.15 -3.97 -16.90
C PHE A 39 11.20 -5.06 -16.40
N LYS A 40 11.19 -5.37 -15.10
CA LYS A 40 10.28 -6.35 -14.49
C LYS A 40 8.96 -5.73 -14.01
N GLU A 41 8.94 -4.44 -13.70
CA GLU A 41 7.77 -3.76 -13.14
C GLU A 41 6.50 -3.90 -14.00
N PRO A 42 6.52 -3.71 -15.33
CA PRO A 42 5.36 -3.94 -16.17
C PRO A 42 4.85 -5.38 -16.16
N GLN A 43 5.77 -6.35 -16.04
CA GLN A 43 5.41 -7.77 -15.97
C GLN A 43 4.78 -8.12 -14.61
N ILE A 44 5.30 -7.56 -13.53
CA ILE A 44 4.75 -7.71 -12.17
C ILE A 44 3.35 -7.11 -12.13
N LYS A 45 3.16 -5.89 -12.64
CA LYS A 45 1.85 -5.24 -12.72
C LYS A 45 0.85 -6.10 -13.49
N ARG A 46 1.24 -6.64 -14.64
CA ARG A 46 0.37 -7.52 -15.45
C ARG A 46 -0.07 -8.75 -14.67
N LYS A 47 0.85 -9.41 -13.96
CA LYS A 47 0.53 -10.58 -13.13
C LYS A 47 -0.36 -10.23 -11.93
N LEU A 48 -0.12 -9.10 -11.27
CA LEU A 48 -0.91 -8.68 -10.12
C LEU A 48 -2.34 -8.30 -10.51
N ILE A 49 -2.55 -7.69 -11.68
CA ILE A 49 -3.89 -7.32 -12.19
C ILE A 49 -4.78 -8.55 -12.39
N GLU A 50 -4.22 -9.72 -12.65
CA GLU A 50 -4.98 -10.98 -12.78
C GLU A 50 -5.75 -11.33 -11.50
N PHE A 51 -5.29 -10.86 -10.33
CA PHE A 51 -5.99 -11.05 -9.05
C PHE A 51 -7.06 -10.00 -8.77
N LEU A 52 -7.13 -8.92 -9.53
CA LEU A 52 -8.05 -7.80 -9.28
C LEU A 52 -9.54 -8.21 -9.24
N PRO A 53 -10.02 -9.18 -10.04
CA PRO A 53 -11.39 -9.67 -9.96
C PRO A 53 -11.80 -10.21 -8.58
N LEU A 54 -10.84 -10.71 -7.78
CA LEU A 54 -11.09 -11.22 -6.42
C LEU A 54 -11.60 -10.13 -5.47
N PHE A 55 -11.31 -8.86 -5.74
CA PHE A 55 -11.63 -7.71 -4.91
C PHE A 55 -12.81 -6.88 -5.44
N LYS A 56 -13.23 -7.16 -6.68
CA LYS A 56 -14.26 -6.34 -7.35
C LYS A 56 -15.60 -6.41 -6.63
N ASN A 57 -16.17 -5.22 -6.32
CA ASN A 57 -17.44 -5.05 -5.64
C ASN A 57 -17.52 -5.69 -4.24
N LYS A 58 -16.37 -5.93 -3.59
CA LYS A 58 -16.26 -6.55 -2.27
C LYS A 58 -15.88 -5.52 -1.21
N ASN A 59 -16.14 -5.85 0.05
CA ASN A 59 -15.79 -5.04 1.21
C ASN A 59 -14.51 -5.59 1.84
N GLY A 60 -13.52 -4.73 2.01
CA GLY A 60 -12.23 -5.12 2.57
C GLY A 60 -11.81 -4.33 3.77
N LEU A 61 -10.77 -4.83 4.43
CA LEU A 61 -10.03 -4.15 5.48
C LEU A 61 -8.56 -4.06 5.07
N GLU A 62 -7.97 -2.88 5.21
CA GLU A 62 -6.53 -2.70 5.11
C GLU A 62 -5.93 -2.51 6.50
N VAL A 63 -4.91 -3.31 6.81
CA VAL A 63 -4.17 -3.22 8.07
C VAL A 63 -2.78 -2.65 7.82
N GLY A 64 -2.49 -1.52 8.47
CA GLY A 64 -1.18 -0.86 8.40
C GLY A 64 -1.15 0.39 7.51
N GLY A 65 -2.32 0.98 7.22
CA GLY A 65 -2.43 2.27 6.55
C GLY A 65 -2.58 2.20 5.03
N GLY A 66 -2.81 3.36 4.42
CA GLY A 66 -3.05 3.46 2.99
C GLY A 66 -1.80 3.21 2.16
N SER A 67 -1.82 2.18 1.31
CA SER A 67 -0.69 1.83 0.46
C SER A 67 -0.84 2.37 -0.97
N TYR A 68 0.25 2.97 -1.49
CA TYR A 68 0.34 3.34 -2.90
C TYR A 68 0.09 2.15 -3.82
N LEU A 69 0.53 0.95 -3.43
CA LEU A 69 0.37 -0.28 -4.20
C LEU A 69 -1.09 -0.54 -4.59
N PHE A 70 -2.04 -0.26 -3.68
CA PHE A 70 -3.47 -0.53 -3.87
C PHE A 70 -4.23 0.67 -4.46
N SER A 71 -3.56 1.82 -4.64
CA SER A 71 -4.16 3.00 -5.25
C SER A 71 -4.39 2.82 -6.75
N LYS A 72 -5.16 3.74 -7.35
CA LYS A 72 -5.45 3.76 -8.79
C LYS A 72 -4.17 3.75 -9.65
N GLU A 73 -3.13 4.43 -9.21
CA GLU A 73 -1.83 4.52 -9.89
C GLU A 73 -0.90 3.35 -9.57
N GLY A 74 -1.23 2.57 -8.54
CA GLY A 74 -0.41 1.46 -8.05
C GLY A 74 -0.45 0.23 -8.95
N ASN A 75 0.33 -0.78 -8.56
CA ASN A 75 0.47 -2.01 -9.34
C ASN A 75 -0.71 -2.97 -9.17
N LEU A 76 -1.50 -2.83 -8.10
CA LEU A 76 -2.71 -3.61 -7.85
C LEU A 76 -3.84 -2.69 -7.34
N PRO A 77 -4.58 -2.00 -8.24
CA PRO A 77 -5.49 -0.91 -7.89
C PRO A 77 -6.80 -1.38 -7.24
N ILE A 78 -6.70 -2.02 -6.07
CA ILE A 78 -7.84 -2.56 -5.31
C ILE A 78 -8.84 -1.47 -4.93
N TYR A 79 -8.38 -0.27 -4.52
CA TYR A 79 -9.28 0.82 -4.15
C TYR A 79 -10.21 1.27 -5.28
N SER A 80 -9.82 1.01 -6.54
CA SER A 80 -10.63 1.40 -7.70
C SER A 80 -11.74 0.41 -8.04
N VAL A 81 -11.68 -0.82 -7.53
CA VAL A 81 -12.62 -1.89 -7.88
C VAL A 81 -13.41 -2.43 -6.69
N ALA A 82 -12.89 -2.27 -5.47
CA ALA A 82 -13.58 -2.63 -4.25
C ALA A 82 -14.82 -1.75 -4.05
N ASN A 83 -15.86 -2.32 -3.42
CA ASN A 83 -17.03 -1.54 -3.02
C ASN A 83 -16.66 -0.60 -1.86
N ARG A 84 -15.86 -1.09 -0.91
CA ARG A 84 -15.42 -0.37 0.26
C ARG A 84 -14.13 -0.97 0.80
N VAL A 85 -13.23 -0.13 1.30
CA VAL A 85 -12.05 -0.55 2.05
C VAL A 85 -12.01 0.26 3.34
N ASP A 86 -12.14 -0.40 4.49
CA ASP A 86 -11.87 0.21 5.78
C ASP A 86 -10.38 0.11 6.10
N GLY A 87 -9.87 0.99 6.94
CA GLY A 87 -8.48 0.98 7.36
C GLY A 87 -8.33 0.78 8.87
N CYS A 88 -7.30 0.04 9.29
CA CYS A 88 -6.90 -0.03 10.69
C CYS A 88 -5.43 0.30 10.83
N ASN A 89 -5.12 1.35 11.60
CA ASN A 89 -3.78 1.79 11.93
C ASN A 89 -3.53 1.69 13.43
N TYR A 90 -2.28 1.45 13.80
CA TYR A 90 -1.85 1.31 15.20
C TYR A 90 -2.09 2.59 16.04
N SER A 91 -1.91 3.77 15.43
CA SER A 91 -1.91 5.06 16.14
C SER A 91 -2.65 6.12 15.36
N TYR A 92 -3.12 7.14 16.08
CA TYR A 92 -3.65 8.38 15.50
C TYR A 92 -2.61 9.20 14.73
N GLN A 93 -1.32 8.92 14.94
CA GLN A 93 -0.23 9.57 14.22
C GLN A 93 0.69 8.49 13.64
N THR A 94 0.85 8.51 12.33
CA THR A 94 1.75 7.62 11.62
C THR A 94 2.78 8.43 10.84
N VAL A 95 3.96 7.85 10.63
CA VAL A 95 5.04 8.48 9.85
C VAL A 95 4.64 8.65 8.39
N TRP A 96 3.74 7.79 7.88
CA TRP A 96 3.36 7.71 6.47
C TRP A 96 2.18 8.60 6.12
N GLU A 97 1.20 8.72 7.01
CA GLU A 97 -0.07 9.41 6.76
C GLU A 97 -0.26 10.66 7.65
N GLY A 98 0.66 10.89 8.61
CA GLY A 98 0.57 11.99 9.56
C GLY A 98 -0.55 11.78 10.58
N ASN A 99 -1.38 12.80 10.79
CA ASN A 99 -2.47 12.74 11.77
C ASN A 99 -3.70 12.04 11.17
N LEU A 100 -4.10 10.93 11.79
CA LEU A 100 -5.31 10.19 11.47
C LEU A 100 -6.43 10.56 12.45
N SER A 101 -7.65 10.57 11.95
CA SER A 101 -8.85 10.68 12.78
C SER A 101 -9.68 9.42 12.65
N GLN A 102 -10.19 8.92 13.77
CA GLN A 102 -11.18 7.86 13.75
C GLN A 102 -12.41 8.28 12.94
N GLY A 103 -12.97 7.38 12.16
CA GLY A 103 -14.20 7.59 11.41
C GLY A 103 -14.07 7.51 9.89
N SER A 104 -13.14 8.20 9.24
CA SER A 104 -13.05 8.21 7.78
C SER A 104 -11.68 7.76 7.31
N TYR A 105 -11.62 6.57 6.68
CA TYR A 105 -10.42 6.08 6.02
C TYR A 105 -10.29 6.71 4.64
N LYS A 106 -9.22 7.46 4.43
CA LYS A 106 -8.97 8.20 3.19
C LYS A 106 -7.60 7.88 2.64
N TYR A 107 -7.49 7.79 1.32
CA TYR A 107 -6.21 7.77 0.63
C TYR A 107 -6.17 8.92 -0.39
N LYS A 108 -5.18 9.81 -0.27
CA LYS A 108 -5.04 11.03 -1.12
C LYS A 108 -6.35 11.84 -1.25
N GLY A 109 -7.08 11.98 -0.14
CA GLY A 109 -8.34 12.74 -0.07
C GLY A 109 -9.59 11.99 -0.54
N VAL A 110 -9.45 10.79 -1.13
CA VAL A 110 -10.58 9.94 -1.52
C VAL A 110 -11.01 9.11 -0.31
N ASN A 111 -12.29 9.18 0.04
CA ASN A 111 -12.85 8.34 1.11
C ASN A 111 -13.02 6.91 0.61
N LEU A 112 -12.40 5.96 1.30
CA LEU A 112 -12.46 4.53 0.99
C LEU A 112 -13.38 3.78 1.95
N GLY A 113 -13.51 4.25 3.20
CA GLY A 113 -14.28 3.57 4.22
C GLY A 113 -14.17 4.20 5.61
N THR A 114 -14.21 3.36 6.65
CA THR A 114 -14.04 3.76 8.06
C THR A 114 -12.59 3.57 8.48
N GLN A 115 -12.04 4.55 9.22
CA GLN A 115 -10.75 4.45 9.90
C GLN A 115 -10.95 3.89 11.31
N PHE A 116 -10.29 2.80 11.61
CA PHE A 116 -10.11 2.24 12.94
C PHE A 116 -8.70 2.50 13.44
N ILE A 117 -8.56 2.63 14.76
CA ILE A 117 -7.26 2.78 15.42
C ILE A 117 -7.12 1.68 16.46
N GLY A 118 -6.04 0.93 16.38
CA GLY A 118 -5.71 -0.13 17.33
C GLY A 118 -4.71 -1.15 16.82
N GLU A 119 -4.43 -2.12 17.64
CA GLU A 119 -3.42 -3.15 17.41
C GLU A 119 -3.84 -4.15 16.31
N ALA A 120 -2.91 -4.42 15.40
CA ALA A 120 -3.11 -5.43 14.35
C ALA A 120 -3.41 -6.84 14.91
N THR A 121 -3.02 -7.11 16.16
CA THR A 121 -3.29 -8.38 16.85
C THR A 121 -4.70 -8.48 17.46
N GLU A 122 -5.50 -7.41 17.39
CA GLU A 122 -6.80 -7.29 18.06
C GLU A 122 -7.92 -6.83 17.12
N ILE A 123 -7.75 -7.03 15.83
CA ILE A 123 -8.66 -6.59 14.77
C ILE A 123 -10.10 -7.07 15.03
N GLU A 124 -10.28 -8.32 15.47
CA GLU A 124 -11.60 -8.89 15.78
C GLU A 124 -12.37 -8.09 16.84
N MET A 125 -11.65 -7.48 17.80
CA MET A 125 -12.26 -6.67 18.87
C MET A 125 -12.54 -5.23 18.43
N ILE A 126 -11.83 -4.76 17.40
CA ILE A 126 -11.83 -3.37 16.97
C ILE A 126 -12.90 -3.09 15.91
N VAL A 127 -13.03 -3.97 14.90
CA VAL A 127 -13.80 -3.66 13.70
C VAL A 127 -15.28 -4.06 13.78
N GLY A 128 -15.64 -5.03 14.63
CA GLY A 128 -17.04 -5.44 14.91
C GLY A 128 -17.85 -5.91 13.70
N LYS A 129 -17.20 -6.31 12.59
CA LYS A 129 -17.85 -6.77 11.36
C LYS A 129 -16.93 -7.69 10.55
N MET A 130 -17.52 -8.38 9.56
CA MET A 130 -16.82 -9.29 8.68
C MET A 130 -16.47 -8.62 7.35
N TYR A 131 -15.40 -9.11 6.72
CA TYR A 131 -14.89 -8.63 5.44
C TYR A 131 -14.75 -9.75 4.42
N ASP A 132 -14.85 -9.41 3.14
CA ASP A 132 -14.63 -10.35 2.04
C ASP A 132 -13.14 -10.53 1.74
N PHE A 133 -12.32 -9.53 2.09
CA PHE A 133 -10.88 -9.60 1.97
C PHE A 133 -10.17 -8.71 3.01
N ILE A 134 -8.93 -9.08 3.30
CA ILE A 134 -8.01 -8.28 4.11
C ILE A 134 -6.74 -8.06 3.29
N ILE A 135 -6.24 -6.83 3.29
CA ILE A 135 -4.99 -6.47 2.62
C ILE A 135 -4.04 -5.82 3.61
N SER A 136 -2.76 -6.08 3.45
CA SER A 136 -1.72 -5.46 4.25
C SER A 136 -0.42 -5.39 3.44
N SER A 137 0.24 -4.24 3.49
CA SER A 137 1.49 -3.99 2.79
C SER A 137 2.53 -3.39 3.72
N ASN A 138 3.67 -4.06 3.89
CA ASN A 138 4.78 -3.63 4.74
C ASN A 138 4.32 -3.25 6.17
N CYS A 139 3.56 -4.14 6.80
CA CYS A 139 3.03 -3.93 8.15
C CYS A 139 3.26 -5.15 9.04
N LEU A 140 2.98 -6.36 8.54
CA LEU A 140 2.99 -7.57 9.37
C LEU A 140 4.39 -7.88 9.95
N GLU A 141 5.46 -7.50 9.26
CA GLU A 141 6.86 -7.63 9.69
C GLU A 141 7.19 -6.77 10.91
N HIS A 142 6.42 -5.70 11.16
CA HIS A 142 6.58 -4.83 12.32
C HIS A 142 5.71 -5.23 13.51
N VAL A 143 4.87 -6.27 13.36
CA VAL A 143 3.99 -6.75 14.42
C VAL A 143 4.73 -7.74 15.32
N ALA A 144 4.77 -7.46 16.63
CA ALA A 144 5.49 -8.28 17.61
C ALA A 144 5.03 -9.75 17.65
N ASN A 145 3.74 -10.01 17.37
CA ASN A 145 3.18 -11.36 17.27
C ASN A 145 2.38 -11.54 15.97
N PRO A 146 3.06 -11.81 14.84
CA PRO A 146 2.40 -11.90 13.54
C PRO A 146 1.39 -13.06 13.45
N LEU A 147 1.60 -14.16 14.17
CA LEU A 147 0.66 -15.29 14.19
C LEU A 147 -0.64 -14.90 14.92
N LYS A 148 -0.57 -14.17 16.03
CA LYS A 148 -1.74 -13.63 16.71
C LYS A 148 -2.50 -12.64 15.80
N ALA A 149 -1.78 -11.79 15.07
CA ALA A 149 -2.38 -10.86 14.13
C ALA A 149 -3.16 -11.59 13.04
N VAL A 150 -2.53 -12.53 12.33
CA VAL A 150 -3.19 -13.30 11.26
C VAL A 150 -4.40 -14.07 11.80
N LYS A 151 -4.32 -14.64 13.00
CA LYS A 151 -5.48 -15.30 13.64
C LYS A 151 -6.62 -14.32 13.87
N SER A 152 -6.36 -13.12 14.40
CA SER A 152 -7.35 -12.08 14.61
C SER A 152 -7.98 -11.62 13.28
N TRP A 153 -7.18 -11.53 12.20
CA TRP A 153 -7.68 -11.17 10.87
C TRP A 153 -8.58 -12.27 10.28
N LEU A 154 -8.23 -13.54 10.46
CA LEU A 154 -9.06 -14.66 10.02
C LEU A 154 -10.43 -14.67 10.72
N ASN A 155 -10.52 -14.23 11.98
CA ASN A 155 -11.77 -14.19 12.73
C ASN A 155 -12.76 -13.12 12.23
N VAL A 156 -12.31 -12.15 11.41
CA VAL A 156 -13.15 -11.13 10.78
C VAL A 156 -13.27 -11.32 9.27
N LEU A 157 -12.84 -12.46 8.75
CA LEU A 157 -12.91 -12.79 7.34
C LEU A 157 -14.10 -13.69 7.05
N ASN A 158 -14.92 -13.33 6.06
CA ASN A 158 -16.02 -14.17 5.58
C ASN A 158 -15.50 -15.51 5.06
N ALA A 159 -16.31 -16.55 5.14
CA ALA A 159 -16.00 -17.84 4.54
C ALA A 159 -15.72 -17.66 3.03
N GLY A 160 -14.58 -18.18 2.56
CA GLY A 160 -14.12 -18.01 1.18
C GLY A 160 -13.51 -16.62 0.89
N GLY A 161 -13.27 -15.81 1.91
CA GLY A 161 -12.57 -14.55 1.79
C GLY A 161 -11.05 -14.73 1.60
N TYR A 162 -10.34 -13.63 1.30
CA TYR A 162 -8.93 -13.64 0.98
C TYR A 162 -8.11 -12.75 1.89
N ILE A 163 -6.91 -13.17 2.24
CA ILE A 163 -5.88 -12.32 2.84
C ILE A 163 -4.78 -12.12 1.79
N LEU A 164 -4.48 -10.87 1.46
CA LEU A 164 -3.35 -10.49 0.62
C LEU A 164 -2.28 -9.82 1.47
N LEU A 165 -1.12 -10.44 1.56
CA LEU A 165 0.04 -9.92 2.28
C LEU A 165 1.13 -9.54 1.29
N ILE A 166 1.61 -8.30 1.39
CA ILE A 166 2.81 -7.83 0.71
C ILE A 166 3.87 -7.62 1.79
N LEU A 167 4.88 -8.45 1.77
CA LEU A 167 5.98 -8.42 2.71
C LEU A 167 7.28 -7.99 2.00
N PRO A 168 8.18 -7.30 2.69
CA PRO A 168 9.47 -6.91 2.14
C PRO A 168 10.33 -8.15 1.83
N ASN A 169 11.13 -8.03 0.78
CA ASN A 169 12.08 -9.08 0.45
C ASN A 169 13.33 -8.92 1.33
N LYS A 170 13.71 -9.98 2.04
CA LYS A 170 14.91 -10.03 2.91
C LYS A 170 16.20 -9.52 2.24
N ILE A 171 16.33 -9.66 0.91
CA ILE A 171 17.58 -9.31 0.19
C ILE A 171 17.66 -7.83 -0.18
N SER A 172 16.52 -7.13 -0.25
CA SER A 172 16.44 -5.75 -0.78
C SER A 172 15.83 -4.75 0.19
N ASN A 173 15.72 -5.11 1.46
CA ASN A 173 15.17 -4.25 2.49
C ASN A 173 16.24 -3.68 3.42
N PHE A 174 15.94 -2.55 4.07
CA PHE A 174 16.84 -1.83 4.96
C PHE A 174 16.81 -2.36 6.40
N ASP A 175 15.89 -3.27 6.74
CA ASP A 175 15.70 -3.84 8.07
C ASP A 175 16.50 -5.13 8.26
#